data_a75847c06a7ccea9e8c96117b5a3fbf1
#
_entry.id   a75847c06a7ccea9e8c96117b5a3fbf1
#
_cell.length_a   1.000
_cell.length_b   1.000
_cell.length_c   1.000
_cell.angle_alpha   90.00
_cell.angle_beta   90.00
_cell.angle_gamma   90.00
#
_symmetry.space_group_name_H-M   'P 1'
#
loop_
_entity.id
_entity.type
_entity.pdbx_description
1 polymer ?
#
loop_
_entity_poly.entity_id
_entity_poly.type
_entity_poly.pdbx_seq_one_letter_code
_entity_poly.pdbx_strand_id
1 'polypeptide(L)'
;MSSRGKSKGCLATFVERKNRFYIALPMVDRIKNSMLGAIDKLIKSLPLEALKTYTSNRGKEFACYEDVEKRGISFYFADAYSAWQRGSNENSNGLLREYYPKKTDLSKISVNELISNLMELNTRPRKCLGYQTPFDLFMHELSLVLVSQYYLQFIMYKSIKNPSIY
;
A
#
# COMPACT_ATOMS: atom_id res chain seq x y z
N MET A 1 -8.73 4.04 -7.80
CA MET A 1 -10.14 3.78 -8.21
C MET A 1 -10.92 5.09 -8.25
N SER A 2 -11.84 5.35 -9.19
CA SER A 2 -12.52 6.65 -9.36
C SER A 2 -14.05 6.52 -9.41
N SER A 3 -14.75 7.62 -9.06
CA SER A 3 -16.23 7.75 -9.08
C SER A 3 -16.84 7.81 -10.49
N ARG A 4 -16.02 7.85 -11.56
CA ARG A 4 -16.46 7.87 -12.98
C ARG A 4 -17.55 8.91 -13.26
N GLY A 5 -17.29 10.19 -12.96
CA GLY A 5 -18.15 11.31 -13.29
C GLY A 5 -19.24 11.67 -12.25
N LYS A 6 -19.39 10.91 -11.16
CA LYS A 6 -20.30 11.27 -10.07
C LYS A 6 -19.72 12.36 -9.15
N SER A 7 -18.41 12.29 -8.88
CA SER A 7 -17.65 13.28 -8.12
C SER A 7 -16.18 13.22 -8.48
N LYS A 8 -15.35 14.14 -7.92
CA LYS A 8 -13.88 14.07 -8.01
C LYS A 8 -13.30 13.02 -7.04
N GLY A 9 -14.06 12.60 -6.03
CA GLY A 9 -13.64 11.63 -5.02
C GLY A 9 -13.17 10.31 -5.63
N CYS A 10 -12.11 9.78 -5.07
CA CYS A 10 -11.49 8.54 -5.54
C CYS A 10 -10.75 7.82 -4.40
N LEU A 11 -10.28 6.61 -4.67
CA LEU A 11 -9.44 5.85 -3.75
C LEU A 11 -8.04 5.68 -4.35
N ALA A 12 -7.00 6.03 -3.57
CA ALA A 12 -5.65 5.52 -3.79
C ALA A 12 -5.63 4.06 -3.35
N THR A 13 -5.24 3.16 -4.23
CA THR A 13 -5.25 1.73 -3.95
C THR A 13 -3.84 1.17 -4.08
N PHE A 14 -3.44 0.41 -3.08
CA PHE A 14 -2.13 -0.20 -2.96
C PHE A 14 -2.29 -1.69 -2.70
N VAL A 15 -1.44 -2.49 -3.31
CA VAL A 15 -1.38 -3.93 -3.04
C VAL A 15 0.07 -4.33 -2.80
N GLU A 16 0.32 -5.02 -1.71
CA GLU A 16 1.59 -5.67 -1.48
C GLU A 16 1.70 -6.90 -2.40
N ARG A 17 2.82 -7.03 -3.14
CA ARG A 17 2.93 -8.00 -4.24
C ARG A 17 3.16 -9.43 -3.77
N LYS A 18 3.80 -9.64 -2.63
CA LYS A 18 4.12 -10.97 -2.08
C LYS A 18 2.92 -11.59 -1.38
N ASN A 19 2.33 -10.86 -0.43
CA ASN A 19 1.22 -11.35 0.40
C ASN A 19 -0.17 -10.90 -0.06
N ARG A 20 -0.25 -10.06 -1.11
CA ARG A 20 -1.52 -9.55 -1.69
C ARG A 20 -2.35 -8.68 -0.74
N PHE A 21 -1.76 -8.21 0.36
CA PHE A 21 -2.45 -7.29 1.26
C PHE A 21 -2.85 -6.01 0.52
N TYR A 22 -4.13 -5.65 0.64
CA TYR A 22 -4.72 -4.59 -0.14
C TYR A 22 -5.18 -3.44 0.75
N ILE A 23 -4.75 -2.23 0.41
CA ILE A 23 -5.06 -1.00 1.13
C ILE A 23 -5.75 -0.04 0.16
N ALA A 24 -6.77 0.67 0.64
CA ALA A 24 -7.39 1.76 -0.10
C ALA A 24 -7.56 2.96 0.82
N LEU A 25 -7.13 4.14 0.37
CA LEU A 25 -7.21 5.39 1.10
C LEU A 25 -8.08 6.39 0.32
N PRO A 26 -9.06 7.06 0.97
CA PRO A 26 -9.85 8.09 0.32
C PRO A 26 -8.99 9.28 -0.10
N MET A 27 -9.24 9.77 -1.33
CA MET A 27 -8.67 11.01 -1.87
C MET A 27 -9.80 11.91 -2.39
N VAL A 28 -9.61 13.21 -2.24
CA VAL A 28 -10.60 14.21 -2.72
C VAL A 28 -10.63 14.30 -4.25
N ASP A 29 -9.49 14.01 -4.90
CA ASP A 29 -9.32 14.06 -6.36
C ASP A 29 -8.13 13.21 -6.83
N ARG A 30 -7.90 13.17 -8.15
CA ARG A 30 -6.82 12.42 -8.80
C ARG A 30 -5.69 13.33 -9.26
N ILE A 31 -5.15 14.13 -8.37
CA ILE A 31 -4.00 15.00 -8.65
C ILE A 31 -2.75 14.55 -7.88
N LYS A 32 -1.58 15.07 -8.30
CA LYS A 32 -0.28 14.80 -7.70
C LYS A 32 -0.29 14.93 -6.18
N ASN A 33 -0.81 16.03 -5.65
CA ASN A 33 -0.75 16.33 -4.21
C ASN A 33 -1.63 15.38 -3.38
N SER A 34 -2.82 15.03 -3.88
CA SER A 34 -3.70 14.07 -3.20
C SER A 34 -3.09 12.67 -3.16
N MET A 35 -2.43 12.24 -4.24
CA MET A 35 -1.72 10.97 -4.29
C MET A 35 -0.50 10.96 -3.35
N LEU A 36 0.31 12.02 -3.36
CA LEU A 36 1.44 12.17 -2.44
C LEU A 36 0.97 12.10 -0.98
N GLY A 37 -0.10 12.81 -0.63
CA GLY A 37 -0.70 12.74 0.71
C GLY A 37 -1.19 11.34 1.09
N ALA A 38 -1.72 10.56 0.15
CA ALA A 38 -2.12 9.17 0.39
C ALA A 38 -0.88 8.26 0.62
N ILE A 39 0.18 8.44 -0.17
CA ILE A 39 1.45 7.72 0.01
C ILE A 39 2.09 8.08 1.35
N ASP A 40 2.10 9.35 1.75
CA ASP A 40 2.64 9.80 3.04
C ASP A 40 1.86 9.19 4.23
N LYS A 41 0.53 9.07 4.12
CA LYS A 41 -0.27 8.36 5.13
C LYS A 41 0.12 6.89 5.22
N LEU A 42 0.33 6.22 4.07
CA LEU A 42 0.75 4.82 4.03
C LEU A 42 2.14 4.65 4.69
N ILE A 43 3.11 5.50 4.34
CA ILE A 43 4.46 5.46 4.93
C ILE A 43 4.40 5.62 6.46
N LYS A 44 3.64 6.59 6.95
CA LYS A 44 3.49 6.86 8.39
C LYS A 44 2.78 5.74 9.17
N SER A 45 1.98 4.92 8.49
CA SER A 45 1.25 3.81 9.12
C SER A 45 2.04 2.50 9.14
N LEU A 46 3.22 2.46 8.53
CA LEU A 46 4.06 1.28 8.45
C LEU A 46 5.36 1.48 9.27
N PRO A 47 5.98 0.39 9.75
CA PRO A 47 7.32 0.44 10.33
C PRO A 47 8.32 1.06 9.35
N LEU A 48 9.36 1.67 9.87
CA LEU A 48 10.46 2.20 9.08
C LEU A 48 11.00 1.09 8.15
N GLU A 49 11.34 1.43 6.90
CA GLU A 49 11.85 0.50 5.88
C GLU A 49 10.90 -0.64 5.46
N ALA A 50 9.67 -0.69 5.96
CA ALA A 50 8.69 -1.68 5.50
C ALA A 50 8.27 -1.46 4.04
N LEU A 51 8.25 -0.20 3.57
CA LEU A 51 7.95 0.16 2.19
C LEU A 51 9.25 0.51 1.44
N LYS A 52 9.73 -0.39 0.59
CA LYS A 52 11.00 -0.25 -0.15
C LYS A 52 10.81 0.20 -1.59
N THR A 53 9.76 -0.27 -2.23
CA THR A 53 9.52 -0.01 -3.64
C THR A 53 8.06 0.30 -3.91
N TYR A 54 7.81 1.10 -4.92
CA TYR A 54 6.48 1.43 -5.40
C TYR A 54 6.42 1.24 -6.92
N THR A 55 5.37 0.60 -7.42
CA THR A 55 5.17 0.42 -8.87
C THR A 55 3.81 0.98 -9.28
N SER A 56 3.79 1.88 -10.25
CA SER A 56 2.57 2.49 -10.77
C SER A 56 2.50 2.46 -12.29
N ASN A 57 1.40 2.96 -12.85
CA ASN A 57 1.34 3.36 -14.25
C ASN A 57 1.82 4.82 -14.40
N ARG A 58 1.92 5.29 -15.64
CA ARG A 58 2.27 6.68 -15.97
C ARG A 58 1.09 7.64 -15.87
N GLY A 59 0.21 7.47 -14.86
CA GLY A 59 -0.90 8.39 -14.59
C GLY A 59 -0.40 9.75 -14.09
N LYS A 60 -1.12 10.82 -14.42
CA LYS A 60 -0.77 12.20 -14.00
C LYS A 60 -0.69 12.35 -12.48
N GLU A 61 -1.47 11.57 -11.73
CA GLU A 61 -1.44 11.51 -10.28
C GLU A 61 -0.10 11.02 -9.71
N PHE A 62 0.69 10.28 -10.50
CA PHE A 62 2.00 9.77 -10.10
C PHE A 62 3.17 10.69 -10.51
N ALA A 63 2.90 11.91 -10.97
CA ALA A 63 3.93 12.93 -11.15
C ALA A 63 4.65 13.32 -9.82
N CYS A 64 4.20 12.75 -8.68
CA CYS A 64 4.85 12.86 -7.38
C CYS A 64 6.01 11.86 -7.17
N TYR A 65 6.41 11.09 -8.16
CA TYR A 65 7.40 10.01 -8.01
C TYR A 65 8.73 10.50 -7.42
N GLU A 66 9.27 11.65 -7.88
CA GLU A 66 10.51 12.23 -7.33
C GLU A 66 10.37 12.58 -5.84
N ASP A 67 9.19 13.09 -5.44
CA ASP A 67 8.93 13.40 -4.05
C ASP A 67 8.83 12.13 -3.17
N VAL A 68 8.41 10.99 -3.75
CA VAL A 68 8.40 9.68 -3.09
C VAL A 68 9.83 9.12 -2.99
N GLU A 69 10.64 9.24 -4.04
CA GLU A 69 12.04 8.80 -4.05
C GLU A 69 12.90 9.53 -3.01
N LYS A 70 12.66 10.82 -2.78
CA LYS A 70 13.28 11.59 -1.69
C LYS A 70 13.02 11.02 -0.29
N ARG A 71 12.01 10.16 -0.13
CA ARG A 71 11.70 9.44 1.12
C ARG A 71 12.41 8.09 1.22
N GLY A 72 13.32 7.77 0.30
CA GLY A 72 14.08 6.52 0.27
C GLY A 72 13.31 5.34 -0.34
N ILE A 73 12.20 5.59 -1.06
CA ILE A 73 11.38 4.56 -1.69
C ILE A 73 11.65 4.58 -3.20
N SER A 74 12.17 3.48 -3.75
CA SER A 74 12.40 3.38 -5.19
C SER A 74 11.08 3.33 -5.96
N PHE A 75 10.91 4.22 -6.93
CA PHE A 75 9.68 4.34 -7.71
C PHE A 75 9.85 3.77 -9.12
N TYR A 76 8.99 2.83 -9.49
CA TYR A 76 9.00 2.18 -10.79
C TYR A 76 7.71 2.45 -11.56
N PHE A 77 7.82 2.61 -12.86
CA PHE A 77 6.67 2.68 -13.75
C PHE A 77 6.53 1.36 -14.52
N ALA A 78 5.32 0.82 -14.52
CA ALA A 78 5.00 -0.31 -15.36
C ALA A 78 5.19 0.05 -16.84
N ASP A 79 5.72 -0.89 -17.62
CA ASP A 79 5.91 -0.71 -19.05
C ASP A 79 4.58 -0.55 -19.78
N ALA A 80 4.61 0.15 -20.89
CA ALA A 80 3.46 0.26 -21.78
C ALA A 80 3.03 -1.15 -22.21
N TYR A 81 1.72 -1.39 -22.27
CA TYR A 81 1.11 -2.68 -22.63
C TYR A 81 1.44 -3.87 -21.72
N SER A 82 2.09 -3.64 -20.58
CA SER A 82 2.48 -4.68 -19.61
C SER A 82 1.50 -4.79 -18.45
N ALA A 83 0.23 -5.07 -18.74
CA ALA A 83 -0.84 -5.15 -17.74
C ALA A 83 -0.54 -6.16 -16.60
N TRP A 84 0.21 -7.24 -16.89
CA TRP A 84 0.59 -8.24 -15.88
C TRP A 84 1.45 -7.68 -14.74
N GLN A 85 2.23 -6.62 -14.99
CA GLN A 85 3.03 -5.95 -13.94
C GLN A 85 2.16 -5.32 -12.85
N ARG A 86 0.87 -5.09 -13.15
CA ARG A 86 -0.14 -4.52 -12.25
C ARG A 86 -1.34 -5.43 -11.98
N GLY A 87 -1.29 -6.66 -12.48
CA GLY A 87 -2.41 -7.61 -12.38
C GLY A 87 -2.94 -7.79 -10.95
N SER A 88 -2.05 -7.78 -9.95
CA SER A 88 -2.46 -7.86 -8.53
C SER A 88 -3.34 -6.68 -8.10
N ASN A 89 -2.97 -5.45 -8.48
CA ASN A 89 -3.76 -4.27 -8.13
C ASN A 89 -5.09 -4.23 -8.90
N GLU A 90 -5.09 -4.62 -10.18
CA GLU A 90 -6.30 -4.70 -10.99
C GLU A 90 -7.28 -5.74 -10.45
N ASN A 91 -6.79 -6.92 -10.08
CA ASN A 91 -7.59 -7.96 -9.44
C ASN A 91 -8.18 -7.47 -8.10
N SER A 92 -7.36 -6.87 -7.22
CA SER A 92 -7.83 -6.35 -5.93
C SER A 92 -8.84 -5.21 -6.10
N ASN A 93 -8.64 -4.34 -7.09
CA ASN A 93 -9.63 -3.33 -7.47
C ASN A 93 -10.94 -3.96 -7.98
N GLY A 94 -10.87 -5.10 -8.69
CA GLY A 94 -12.02 -5.89 -9.11
C GLY A 94 -12.84 -6.37 -7.91
N LEU A 95 -12.18 -6.96 -6.91
CA LEU A 95 -12.82 -7.40 -5.67
C LEU A 95 -13.44 -6.24 -4.88
N LEU A 96 -12.76 -5.10 -4.75
CA LEU A 96 -13.33 -3.94 -4.07
C LEU A 96 -14.56 -3.38 -4.83
N ARG A 97 -14.67 -3.64 -6.15
CA ARG A 97 -15.85 -3.28 -6.95
C ARG A 97 -17.09 -4.12 -6.63
N GLU A 98 -16.98 -5.21 -5.91
CA GLU A 98 -18.13 -5.95 -5.38
C GLU A 98 -18.91 -5.10 -4.36
N TYR A 99 -18.19 -4.32 -3.53
CA TYR A 99 -18.76 -3.39 -2.54
C TYR A 99 -19.08 -2.02 -3.13
N TYR A 100 -18.23 -1.53 -4.01
CA TYR A 100 -18.35 -0.21 -4.65
C TYR A 100 -18.41 -0.35 -6.17
N PRO A 101 -19.59 -0.69 -6.74
CA PRO A 101 -19.76 -0.83 -8.19
C PRO A 101 -19.32 0.39 -8.99
N LYS A 102 -19.15 0.23 -10.30
CA LYS A 102 -18.88 1.37 -11.20
C LYS A 102 -19.97 2.42 -11.04
N LYS A 103 -19.59 3.71 -11.03
CA LYS A 103 -20.46 4.88 -10.81
C LYS A 103 -20.90 5.12 -9.36
N THR A 104 -20.40 4.36 -8.37
CA THR A 104 -20.51 4.75 -6.96
C THR A 104 -19.80 6.07 -6.71
N ASP A 105 -20.43 6.97 -5.97
CA ASP A 105 -19.81 8.22 -5.53
C ASP A 105 -18.87 7.96 -4.36
N LEU A 106 -17.59 7.83 -4.66
CA LEU A 106 -16.57 7.50 -3.66
C LEU A 106 -16.26 8.64 -2.68
N SER A 107 -16.79 9.85 -2.92
CA SER A 107 -16.65 10.95 -1.96
C SER A 107 -17.58 10.82 -0.75
N LYS A 108 -18.59 9.98 -0.86
CA LYS A 108 -19.64 9.80 0.16
C LYS A 108 -19.50 8.52 0.96
N ILE A 109 -18.52 7.67 0.66
CA ILE A 109 -18.35 6.41 1.39
C ILE A 109 -17.85 6.66 2.81
N SER A 110 -18.37 5.90 3.75
CA SER A 110 -17.88 5.91 5.12
C SER A 110 -16.50 5.30 5.21
N VAL A 111 -15.59 5.94 5.94
CA VAL A 111 -14.24 5.39 6.20
C VAL A 111 -14.34 4.07 6.98
N ASN A 112 -15.25 3.98 7.95
CA ASN A 112 -15.45 2.75 8.73
C ASN A 112 -15.96 1.60 7.86
N GLU A 113 -16.90 1.87 6.96
CA GLU A 113 -17.38 0.89 5.98
C GLU A 113 -16.24 0.43 5.05
N LEU A 114 -15.44 1.37 4.55
CA LEU A 114 -14.27 1.03 3.72
C LEU A 114 -13.29 0.12 4.46
N ILE A 115 -12.98 0.43 5.73
CA ILE A 115 -12.10 -0.40 6.57
C ILE A 115 -12.69 -1.80 6.75
N SER A 116 -13.98 -1.92 7.06
CA SER A 116 -14.66 -3.21 7.21
C SER A 116 -14.56 -4.07 5.94
N ASN A 117 -14.86 -3.47 4.78
CA ASN A 117 -14.79 -4.16 3.49
C ASN A 117 -13.34 -4.56 3.12
N LEU A 118 -12.36 -3.72 3.44
CA LEU A 118 -10.94 -4.05 3.24
C LEU A 118 -10.49 -5.18 4.16
N MET A 119 -10.93 -5.20 5.41
CA MET A 119 -10.63 -6.31 6.33
C MET A 119 -11.25 -7.61 5.82
N GLU A 120 -12.51 -7.59 5.40
CA GLU A 120 -13.14 -8.77 4.80
C GLU A 120 -12.35 -9.29 3.59
N LEU A 121 -11.92 -8.41 2.68
CA LEU A 121 -11.10 -8.78 1.52
C LEU A 121 -9.73 -9.36 1.90
N ASN A 122 -9.10 -8.82 2.93
CA ASN A 122 -7.77 -9.23 3.36
C ASN A 122 -7.78 -10.50 4.24
N THR A 123 -8.91 -10.85 4.83
CA THR A 123 -9.08 -12.09 5.61
C THR A 123 -9.65 -13.26 4.79
N ARG A 124 -9.95 -13.05 3.50
CA ARG A 124 -10.32 -14.14 2.58
C ARG A 124 -9.10 -14.97 2.20
N PRO A 125 -9.08 -16.30 2.42
CA PRO A 125 -7.99 -17.16 1.96
C PRO A 125 -7.79 -17.07 0.45
N ARG A 126 -6.54 -17.08 0.00
CA ARG A 126 -6.18 -16.99 -1.42
C ARG A 126 -5.46 -18.25 -1.91
N LYS A 127 -5.95 -18.86 -2.99
CA LYS A 127 -5.31 -20.03 -3.59
C LYS A 127 -3.83 -19.76 -3.94
N CYS A 128 -3.53 -18.57 -4.47
CA CYS A 128 -2.16 -18.15 -4.82
C CYS A 128 -1.23 -17.94 -3.61
N LEU A 129 -1.77 -17.96 -2.38
CA LEU A 129 -1.05 -17.86 -1.11
C LEU A 129 -1.11 -19.20 -0.33
N GLY A 130 -1.35 -20.32 -1.00
CA GLY A 130 -1.51 -21.61 -0.33
C GLY A 130 -2.71 -21.65 0.64
N TYR A 131 -3.80 -20.94 0.31
CA TYR A 131 -4.98 -20.77 1.14
C TYR A 131 -4.77 -19.98 2.44
N GLN A 132 -3.64 -19.33 2.61
CA GLN A 132 -3.43 -18.33 3.68
C GLN A 132 -4.14 -17.02 3.34
N THR A 133 -4.37 -16.20 4.37
CA THR A 133 -4.98 -14.88 4.17
C THR A 133 -3.90 -13.80 3.90
N PRO A 134 -4.21 -12.79 3.07
CA PRO A 134 -3.34 -11.63 2.92
C PRO A 134 -2.99 -10.96 4.25
N PHE A 135 -3.97 -10.89 5.18
CA PHE A 135 -3.80 -10.26 6.49
C PHE A 135 -2.75 -10.97 7.33
N ASP A 136 -2.86 -12.30 7.49
CA ASP A 136 -1.93 -13.07 8.33
C ASP A 136 -0.50 -12.99 7.81
N LEU A 137 -0.33 -13.13 6.48
CA LEU A 137 1.00 -13.03 5.86
C LEU A 137 1.59 -11.62 5.99
N PHE A 138 0.77 -10.59 5.84
CA PHE A 138 1.23 -9.21 5.98
C PHE A 138 1.67 -8.91 7.41
N MET A 139 0.87 -9.33 8.41
CA MET A 139 1.22 -9.16 9.82
C MET A 139 2.49 -9.93 10.20
N HIS A 140 2.67 -11.13 9.67
CA HIS A 140 3.90 -11.90 9.85
C HIS A 140 5.12 -11.14 9.28
N GLU A 141 5.06 -10.63 8.05
CA GLU A 141 6.15 -9.85 7.44
C GLU A 141 6.46 -8.58 8.25
N LEU A 142 5.44 -7.85 8.71
CA LEU A 142 5.65 -6.68 9.56
C LEU A 142 6.32 -7.02 10.89
N SER A 143 5.96 -8.15 11.50
CA SER A 143 6.59 -8.59 12.75
C SER A 143 8.09 -8.86 12.57
N LEU A 144 8.50 -9.44 11.42
CA LEU A 144 9.91 -9.67 11.10
C LEU A 144 10.69 -8.35 10.95
N VAL A 145 10.09 -7.35 10.31
CA VAL A 145 10.69 -6.01 10.16
C VAL A 145 10.89 -5.37 11.53
N LEU A 146 9.89 -5.40 12.40
CA LEU A 146 9.99 -4.85 13.75
C LEU A 146 11.06 -5.55 14.59
N VAL A 147 11.09 -6.88 14.57
CA VAL A 147 12.11 -7.65 15.31
C VAL A 147 13.51 -7.28 14.82
N SER A 148 13.74 -7.16 13.51
CA SER A 148 15.05 -6.78 12.97
C SER A 148 15.47 -5.37 13.40
N GLN A 149 14.55 -4.41 13.43
CA GLN A 149 14.82 -3.05 13.90
C GLN A 149 15.20 -3.01 15.38
N TYR A 150 14.46 -3.70 16.24
CA TYR A 150 14.79 -3.80 17.66
C TYR A 150 16.15 -4.47 17.90
N TYR A 151 16.47 -5.51 17.13
CA TYR A 151 17.76 -6.19 17.23
C TYR A 151 18.92 -5.28 16.83
N LEU A 152 18.80 -4.54 15.75
CA LEU A 152 19.81 -3.55 15.31
C LEU A 152 20.02 -2.45 16.36
N GLN A 153 18.94 -1.90 16.92
CA GLN A 153 19.02 -0.89 17.98
C GLN A 153 19.72 -1.44 19.22
N PHE A 154 19.45 -2.69 19.60
CA PHE A 154 20.09 -3.34 20.72
C PHE A 154 21.60 -3.54 20.51
N ILE A 155 22.02 -3.96 19.29
CA ILE A 155 23.44 -4.09 18.94
C ILE A 155 24.13 -2.71 19.02
N MET A 156 23.54 -1.69 18.38
CA MET A 156 24.09 -0.33 18.42
C MET A 156 24.23 0.19 19.85
N TYR A 157 23.22 -0.02 20.70
CA TYR A 157 23.28 0.35 22.11
C TYR A 157 24.43 -0.34 22.87
N LYS A 158 24.65 -1.65 22.64
CA LYS A 158 25.77 -2.40 23.23
C LYS A 158 27.12 -1.90 22.75
N SER A 159 27.27 -1.61 21.44
CA SER A 159 28.53 -1.10 20.88
C SER A 159 28.90 0.28 21.44
N ILE A 160 27.91 1.15 21.71
CA ILE A 160 28.15 2.45 22.34
C ILE A 160 28.56 2.31 23.81
N LYS A 161 27.99 1.36 24.57
CA LYS A 161 28.29 1.18 25.98
C LYS A 161 29.59 0.38 26.27
N ASN A 162 30.02 -0.47 25.33
CA ASN A 162 31.22 -1.26 25.45
C ASN A 162 32.12 -1.16 24.21
N PRO A 163 32.84 -0.04 24.01
CA PRO A 163 33.66 0.17 22.80
C PRO A 163 34.94 -0.72 22.77
N SER A 164 35.20 -1.53 23.79
CA SER A 164 36.45 -2.30 23.95
C SER A 164 36.34 -3.78 23.51
N ILE A 165 35.28 -4.19 22.78
CA ILE A 165 35.08 -5.61 22.43
C ILE A 165 35.27 -5.86 20.90
N TYR A 166 35.79 -4.87 20.12
CA TYR A 166 36.16 -5.06 18.72
C TYR A 166 37.56 -4.51 18.45
#